data_f73234e6b36fe9b7a575af52765051b6
#
_entry.id   f73234e6b36fe9b7a575af52765051b6
#
_cell.length_a   1.000
_cell.length_b   1.000
_cell.length_c   1.000
_cell.angle_alpha   90.00
_cell.angle_beta   90.00
_cell.angle_gamma   90.00
#
_symmetry.space_group_name_H-M   'P 1'
#
loop_
_entity.id
_entity.type
_entity.pdbx_description
1 polymer ?
#
loop_
_entity_poly.entity_id
_entity_poly.type
_entity_poly.pdbx_seq_one_letter_code
_entity_poly.pdbx_strand_id
1 'polypeptide(L)' 'MEEIINKLAAHITGKILKQPKRVIQPTEPIISSGLIDSFSLVDLGLFIEDNFGVRIDDTELNANTFDTLEQLAKLIQARQ' A
#
# COMPACT_ATOMS: atom_id res chain seq x y z
N MET A 1 0.69 13.72 -3.30
CA MET A 1 0.68 12.75 -2.20
C MET A 1 -0.71 12.15 -1.94
N GLU A 2 -1.71 12.99 -1.82
CA GLU A 2 -3.09 12.56 -1.61
C GLU A 2 -3.61 11.63 -2.70
N GLU A 3 -3.25 11.94 -3.93
CA GLU A 3 -3.63 11.13 -5.09
C GLU A 3 -3.05 9.72 -5.01
N ILE A 4 -1.80 9.60 -4.58
CA ILE A 4 -1.14 8.31 -4.38
C ILE A 4 -1.85 7.53 -3.27
N ILE A 5 -2.13 8.18 -2.15
CA ILE A 5 -2.84 7.57 -1.02
C ILE A 5 -4.21 7.06 -1.45
N ASN A 6 -4.95 7.87 -2.21
CA ASN A 6 -6.29 7.49 -2.67
C ASN A 6 -6.26 6.28 -3.60
N LYS A 7 -5.29 6.21 -4.50
CA LYS A 7 -5.13 5.07 -5.39
C LYS A 7 -4.75 3.80 -4.63
N LEU A 8 -3.85 3.93 -3.67
CA LEU A 8 -3.46 2.79 -2.82
C LEU A 8 -4.65 2.28 -2.02
N ALA A 9 -5.38 3.19 -1.38
CA ALA A 9 -6.54 2.83 -0.57
C ALA A 9 -7.60 2.12 -1.42
N ALA A 10 -7.88 2.64 -2.61
CA ALA A 10 -8.87 2.04 -3.50
C ALA A 10 -8.47 0.63 -3.93
N HIS A 11 -7.19 0.41 -4.23
CA HIS A 11 -6.71 -0.92 -4.59
C HIS A 11 -6.83 -1.89 -3.42
N ILE A 12 -6.42 -1.45 -2.23
CA ILE A 12 -6.48 -2.30 -1.04
C ILE A 12 -7.92 -2.67 -0.70
N THR A 13 -8.81 -1.69 -0.63
CA THR A 13 -10.20 -1.96 -0.24
C THR A 13 -10.97 -2.70 -1.31
N GLY A 14 -10.76 -2.37 -2.57
CA GLY A 14 -11.51 -2.97 -3.68
C GLY A 14 -10.99 -4.32 -4.13
N LYS A 15 -9.67 -4.49 -4.24
CA LYS A 15 -9.07 -5.69 -4.82
C LYS A 15 -8.55 -6.68 -3.78
N ILE A 16 -7.94 -6.18 -2.71
CA ILE A 16 -7.35 -7.03 -1.68
C ILE A 16 -8.39 -7.45 -0.65
N LEU A 17 -9.04 -6.48 -0.01
CA LEU A 17 -10.03 -6.74 1.04
C LEU A 17 -11.41 -7.08 0.48
N LYS A 18 -11.68 -6.67 -0.75
CA LYS A 18 -12.99 -6.82 -1.38
C LYS A 18 -14.10 -6.17 -0.55
N GLN A 19 -13.78 -5.03 0.03
CA GLN A 19 -14.68 -4.21 0.84
C GLN A 19 -14.63 -2.77 0.32
N PRO A 20 -15.20 -2.51 -0.87
CA PRO A 20 -15.03 -1.21 -1.54
C PRO A 20 -15.57 -0.01 -0.77
N LYS A 21 -16.45 -0.25 0.20
CA LYS A 21 -16.99 0.83 1.03
C LYS A 21 -16.16 1.08 2.29
N ARG A 22 -15.15 0.24 2.55
CA ARG A 22 -14.28 0.43 3.71
C ARG A 22 -13.35 1.62 3.48
N VAL A 23 -13.15 2.41 4.53
CA VAL A 23 -12.21 3.54 4.50
C VAL A 23 -10.98 3.18 5.32
N ILE A 24 -9.79 3.38 4.72
CA ILE A 24 -8.52 3.20 5.41
C ILE A 24 -7.92 4.59 5.62
N GLN A 25 -7.68 4.95 6.88
CA GLN A 25 -7.07 6.23 7.19
C GLN A 25 -5.58 6.22 6.81
N PRO A 26 -5.02 7.35 6.35
CA PRO A 26 -3.62 7.40 5.94
C PRO A 26 -2.62 7.02 7.03
N THR A 27 -3.00 7.15 8.28
CA THR A 27 -2.16 6.86 9.45
C THR A 27 -2.48 5.53 10.12
N GLU A 28 -3.43 4.79 9.58
CA GLU A 28 -3.85 3.49 10.13
C GLU A 28 -2.82 2.41 9.80
N PRO A 29 -2.38 1.60 10.78
CA PRO A 29 -1.48 0.48 10.49
C PRO A 29 -2.14 -0.53 9.57
N ILE A 30 -1.47 -0.92 8.49
CA ILE A 30 -2.02 -1.86 7.51
C ILE A 30 -1.30 -3.21 7.51
N ILE A 31 -0.05 -3.25 7.95
CA ILE A 31 0.71 -4.49 8.01
C ILE A 31 0.73 -5.04 9.44
N SER A 32 1.15 -4.24 10.41
CA SER A 32 1.25 -4.69 11.80
C SER A 32 -0.11 -5.04 12.41
N SER A 33 -1.18 -4.45 11.89
CA SER A 33 -2.54 -4.76 12.33
C SER A 33 -3.08 -6.09 11.78
N GLY A 34 -2.38 -6.67 10.79
CA GLY A 34 -2.84 -7.87 10.11
C GLY A 34 -3.87 -7.62 9.03
N LEU A 35 -4.13 -6.36 8.69
CA LEU A 35 -5.11 -6.02 7.65
C LEU A 35 -4.70 -6.58 6.30
N ILE A 36 -3.40 -6.51 5.98
CA ILE A 36 -2.83 -7.02 4.73
C ILE A 36 -1.83 -8.12 5.08
N ASP A 37 -1.99 -9.32 4.49
CA ASP A 37 -1.05 -10.42 4.68
C ASP A 37 0.11 -10.35 3.68
N SER A 38 1.06 -11.29 3.82
CA SER A 38 2.27 -11.32 2.96
C SER A 38 1.95 -11.52 1.49
N PHE A 39 0.93 -12.31 1.18
CA PHE A 39 0.55 -12.54 -0.22
C PHE A 39 -0.06 -11.28 -0.83
N SER A 40 -0.88 -10.58 -0.06
CA SER A 40 -1.50 -9.34 -0.51
C SER A 40 -0.46 -8.23 -0.67
N LEU A 41 0.60 -8.25 0.14
CA LEU A 41 1.70 -7.29 -0.01
C LEU A 41 2.42 -7.45 -1.34
N VAL A 42 2.59 -8.68 -1.82
CA VAL A 42 3.18 -8.93 -3.14
C VAL A 42 2.29 -8.33 -4.23
N ASP A 43 0.98 -8.54 -4.12
CA ASP A 43 0.02 -7.97 -5.06
C ASP A 43 0.08 -6.43 -5.04
N LEU A 44 0.16 -5.85 -3.86
CA LEU A 44 0.28 -4.40 -3.70
C LEU A 44 1.56 -3.87 -4.36
N GLY A 45 2.67 -4.59 -4.21
CA GLY A 45 3.94 -4.24 -4.86
C GLY A 45 3.82 -4.21 -6.38
N LEU A 46 3.13 -5.18 -6.96
CA LEU A 46 2.88 -5.23 -8.39
C LEU A 46 2.01 -4.06 -8.84
N PHE A 47 0.98 -3.74 -8.07
CA PHE A 47 0.11 -2.60 -8.36
C PHE A 47 0.92 -1.30 -8.38
N ILE A 48 1.81 -1.12 -7.42
CA ILE A 48 2.65 0.08 -7.32
C ILE A 48 3.57 0.19 -8.54
N GLU A 49 4.18 -0.91 -8.96
CA GLU A 49 5.05 -0.93 -10.14
C GLU A 49 4.26 -0.58 -11.39
N ASP A 50 3.08 -1.16 -11.57
CA ASP A 50 2.24 -0.94 -12.74
C ASP A 50 1.68 0.48 -12.82
N ASN A 51 1.33 1.06 -11.68
CA ASN A 51 0.62 2.34 -11.66
C ASN A 51 1.52 3.55 -11.41
N PHE A 52 2.64 3.37 -10.74
CA PHE A 52 3.53 4.47 -10.39
C PHE A 52 4.93 4.33 -10.98
N GLY A 53 5.21 3.21 -11.62
CA GLY A 53 6.55 2.95 -12.18
C GLY A 53 7.63 2.81 -11.12
N VAL A 54 7.24 2.48 -9.88
CA VAL A 54 8.15 2.34 -8.75
C VAL A 54 8.23 0.89 -8.34
N ARG A 55 9.44 0.35 -8.26
CA ARG A 55 9.64 -1.01 -7.78
C ARG A 55 9.95 -1.02 -6.29
N ILE A 56 9.22 -1.84 -5.57
CA ILE A 56 9.49 -2.12 -4.16
C ILE A 56 9.90 -3.59 -4.07
N ASP A 57 11.12 -3.82 -3.57
CA ASP A 57 11.67 -5.15 -3.45
C ASP A 57 10.89 -5.96 -2.41
N ASP A 58 10.82 -7.29 -2.60
CA ASP A 58 10.16 -8.19 -1.66
C ASP A 58 10.69 -8.04 -0.24
N THR A 59 12.00 -7.76 -0.09
CA THR A 59 12.62 -7.54 1.22
C THR A 59 12.13 -6.27 1.92
N GLU A 60 11.48 -5.37 1.17
CA GLU A 60 10.93 -4.12 1.69
C GLU A 60 9.44 -4.19 2.01
N LEU A 61 8.79 -5.31 1.69
CA LEU A 61 7.35 -5.49 1.91
C LEU A 61 7.07 -5.95 3.35
N ASN A 62 7.35 -5.07 4.29
CA ASN A 62 7.16 -5.35 5.72
C ASN A 62 6.95 -4.06 6.51
N ALA A 63 6.49 -4.21 7.76
CA ALA A 63 6.13 -3.09 8.62
C ALA A 63 7.33 -2.20 8.99
N ASN A 64 8.55 -2.71 8.88
CA ASN A 64 9.74 -1.90 9.16
C ASN A 64 10.01 -0.87 8.07
N THR A 65 9.57 -1.17 6.85
CA THR A 65 9.72 -0.26 5.70
C THR A 65 8.57 0.73 5.62
N PHE A 66 7.36 0.23 5.76
CA PHE A 66 6.15 1.05 5.81
C PHE A 66 5.03 0.28 6.51
N ASP A 67 4.18 0.97 7.22
CA ASP A 67 3.04 0.36 7.90
C ASP A 67 1.75 1.16 7.70
N THR A 68 1.84 2.33 7.08
CA THR A 68 0.68 3.19 6.80
C THR A 68 0.70 3.62 5.35
N LEU A 69 -0.47 4.04 4.83
CA LEU A 69 -0.56 4.57 3.47
C LEU A 69 0.29 5.83 3.31
N GLU A 70 0.36 6.65 4.34
CA GLU A 70 1.17 7.86 4.31
C GLU A 70 2.65 7.53 4.14
N GLN A 71 3.15 6.55 4.90
CA GLN A 71 4.54 6.11 4.79
C GLN A 71 4.83 5.51 3.41
N LEU A 72 3.91 4.69 2.91
CA LEU A 72 4.05 4.07 1.60
C LEU A 72 4.03 5.12 0.49
N ALA A 73 3.14 6.10 0.58
CA ALA A 73 3.05 7.17 -0.40
C ALA A 73 4.35 7.99 -0.44
N LYS A 74 4.93 8.27 0.72
CA LYS A 74 6.23 8.98 0.78
C LYS A 74 7.34 8.18 0.13
N LEU A 75 7.36 6.87 0.35
CA LEU A 75 8.34 5.98 -0.26
C LEU A 75 8.21 5.98 -1.78
N ILE A 76 6.99 5.87 -2.28
CA ILE A 76 6.71 5.90 -3.73
C ILE A 76 7.15 7.24 -4.31
N GLN A 77 6.77 8.34 -3.68
CA GLN A 77 7.09 9.68 -4.14
C GLN A 77 8.60 9.91 -4.20
N ALA A 78 9.33 9.39 -3.22
CA ALA A 78 10.78 9.51 -3.17
C ALA A 78 11.49 8.74 -4.30
N ARG A 79 10.84 7.73 -4.86
CA ARG A 79 11.42 6.87 -5.90
C ARG A 79 10.89 7.17 -7.30
N GLN A 80 9.93 8.07 -7.40
CA GLN A 80 9.41 8.48 -8.71
C GLN A 80 10.39 9.34 -9.50
#